data_8229b5b274dfceae11349817165b8603
#
_entry.id   8229b5b274dfceae11349817165b8603
#
_cell.length_a   1.000
_cell.length_b   1.000
_cell.length_c   1.000
_cell.angle_alpha   90.00
_cell.angle_beta   90.00
_cell.angle_gamma   90.00
#
_symmetry.space_group_name_H-M   'P 1'
#
loop_
_entity.id
_entity.type
_entity.pdbx_description
1 polymer ?
#
loop_
_entity_poly.entity_id
_entity_poly.type
_entity_poly.pdbx_seq_one_letter_code
_entity_poly.pdbx_strand_id
1 'polypeptide(L)'
;MYTRFILLVIESKFSYGLDYDMRNQRFQTTDGFRSSFNQTIPLVSEEYSLGNIYDYKTWYKLPNNMVTSFNFFGRTVNSLTGDDVRITNRFWLPSKKLKGFKTRNIGPVDSGDYVGGNYAAAFNFDTTLPMVFSTVENVDLRYFFDTANLWGVDYANEVDQSNTIR
;
A
#
# COMPACT_ATOMS: atom_id res chain seq x y z
N MET A 1 27.40 -5.75 -37.13
CA MET A 1 26.66 -4.48 -37.00
C MET A 1 25.40 -4.80 -36.17
N TYR A 2 25.38 -4.40 -34.89
CA TYR A 2 24.22 -4.66 -34.02
C TYR A 2 23.25 -3.48 -34.13
N THR A 3 22.08 -3.69 -34.70
CA THR A 3 21.03 -2.69 -34.75
C THR A 3 20.33 -2.67 -33.38
N ARG A 4 20.50 -1.59 -32.64
CA ARG A 4 19.88 -1.38 -31.34
C ARG A 4 18.50 -0.77 -31.58
N PHE A 5 17.44 -1.55 -31.37
CA PHE A 5 16.08 -1.03 -31.38
C PHE A 5 15.80 -0.33 -30.04
N ILE A 6 15.48 0.94 -30.09
CA ILE A 6 14.97 1.67 -28.93
C ILE A 6 13.45 1.60 -29.02
N LEU A 7 12.83 0.85 -28.13
CA LEU A 7 11.38 0.88 -27.94
C LEU A 7 11.02 2.13 -27.14
N LEU A 8 10.38 3.10 -27.79
CA LEU A 8 9.84 4.28 -27.13
C LEU A 8 8.41 3.97 -26.67
N VAL A 9 8.22 3.81 -25.36
CA VAL A 9 6.89 3.68 -24.75
C VAL A 9 6.42 5.06 -24.33
N ILE A 10 5.31 5.52 -24.89
CA ILE A 10 4.68 6.80 -24.52
C ILE A 10 3.46 6.48 -23.66
N GLU A 11 3.49 6.91 -22.40
CA GLU A 11 2.35 6.81 -21.49
C GLU A 11 1.97 8.18 -20.97
N SER A 12 0.68 8.49 -20.95
CA SER A 12 0.11 9.68 -20.31
C SER A 12 -1.00 9.24 -19.36
N LYS A 13 -0.92 9.68 -18.11
CA LYS A 13 -1.88 9.34 -17.06
C LYS A 13 -2.37 10.63 -16.39
N PHE A 14 -3.65 10.67 -16.07
CA PHE A 14 -4.26 11.71 -15.24
C PHE A 14 -4.51 11.13 -13.85
N SER A 15 -4.05 11.84 -12.82
CA SER A 15 -4.30 11.44 -11.44
C SER A 15 -4.95 12.56 -10.66
N TYR A 16 -5.93 12.23 -9.84
CA TYR A 16 -6.53 13.15 -8.88
C TYR A 16 -6.65 12.49 -7.52
N GLY A 17 -6.71 13.31 -6.49
CA GLY A 17 -6.84 12.87 -5.12
C GLY A 17 -7.81 13.72 -4.34
N LEU A 18 -8.51 13.06 -3.42
CA LEU A 18 -9.36 13.69 -2.41
C LEU A 18 -8.73 13.38 -1.05
N ASP A 19 -8.49 14.42 -0.26
CA ASP A 19 -7.89 14.30 1.08
C ASP A 19 -8.79 15.01 2.10
N TYR A 20 -9.29 14.26 3.07
CA TYR A 20 -10.08 14.77 4.17
C TYR A 20 -9.32 14.57 5.48
N ASP A 21 -8.82 15.67 6.02
CA ASP A 21 -7.92 15.69 7.17
C ASP A 21 -8.59 16.39 8.37
N MET A 22 -8.97 15.60 9.37
CA MET A 22 -9.59 16.03 10.62
C MET A 22 -8.71 15.70 11.83
N ARG A 23 -7.41 15.64 11.63
CA ARG A 23 -6.45 15.44 12.73
C ARG A 23 -6.35 16.70 13.60
N ASN A 24 -6.19 16.49 14.88
CA ASN A 24 -5.95 17.59 15.82
C ASN A 24 -4.64 18.37 15.50
N GLN A 25 -3.63 17.67 14.97
CA GLN A 25 -2.37 18.24 14.47
C GLN A 25 -1.73 17.32 13.43
N ARG A 26 -0.96 17.89 12.52
CA ARG A 26 -0.34 17.11 11.44
C ARG A 26 0.89 16.32 11.88
N PHE A 27 1.58 16.82 12.87
CA PHE A 27 2.76 16.20 13.43
C PHE A 27 2.44 15.67 14.82
N GLN A 28 2.89 14.46 15.17
CA GLN A 28 2.57 13.77 16.43
C GLN A 28 1.05 13.76 16.72
N THR A 29 0.26 13.41 15.71
CA THR A 29 -1.20 13.31 15.83
C THR A 29 -1.60 12.42 17.00
N THR A 30 -2.49 12.91 17.86
CA THR A 30 -2.99 12.17 19.03
C THR A 30 -4.47 11.86 18.94
N ASP A 31 -5.21 12.56 18.07
CA ASP A 31 -6.66 12.40 17.93
C ASP A 31 -7.13 12.81 16.53
N GLY A 32 -8.30 12.28 16.15
CA GLY A 32 -8.92 12.55 14.86
C GLY A 32 -8.59 11.51 13.78
N PHE A 33 -8.85 11.85 12.53
CA PHE A 33 -8.64 10.94 11.42
C PHE A 33 -8.22 11.67 10.13
N ARG A 34 -7.68 10.91 9.21
CA ARG A 34 -7.43 11.34 7.83
C ARG A 34 -7.90 10.25 6.87
N SER A 35 -8.63 10.66 5.84
CA SER A 35 -9.09 9.80 4.76
C SER A 35 -8.57 10.35 3.45
N SER A 36 -7.89 9.56 2.66
CA SER A 36 -7.43 9.95 1.34
C SER A 36 -7.78 8.91 0.28
N PHE A 37 -8.25 9.40 -0.85
CA PHE A 37 -8.52 8.61 -2.03
C PHE A 37 -7.76 9.19 -3.21
N ASN A 38 -7.07 8.35 -3.97
CA ASN A 38 -6.38 8.73 -5.19
C ASN A 38 -6.79 7.79 -6.32
N GLN A 39 -7.09 8.36 -7.47
CA GLN A 39 -7.39 7.61 -8.68
C GLN A 39 -6.46 8.03 -9.81
N THR A 40 -5.95 7.06 -10.54
CA THR A 40 -5.12 7.25 -11.74
C THR A 40 -5.84 6.66 -12.94
N ILE A 41 -6.08 7.50 -13.94
CA ILE A 41 -6.79 7.18 -15.18
C ILE A 41 -5.79 7.25 -16.33
N PRO A 42 -5.65 6.23 -17.18
CA PRO A 42 -4.82 6.29 -18.37
C PRO A 42 -5.47 7.21 -19.41
N LEU A 43 -4.69 8.08 -20.03
CA LEU A 43 -5.14 8.94 -21.14
C LEU A 43 -4.61 8.42 -22.49
N VAL A 44 -3.32 8.15 -22.55
CA VAL A 44 -2.68 7.54 -23.71
C VAL A 44 -1.72 6.49 -23.18
N SER A 45 -1.95 5.25 -23.54
CA SER A 45 -1.14 4.12 -23.08
C SER A 45 -1.29 2.95 -24.04
N GLU A 46 -0.30 2.08 -24.11
CA GLU A 46 -0.44 0.80 -24.80
C GLU A 46 -1.36 -0.15 -24.02
N GLU A 47 -1.50 0.08 -22.71
CA GLU A 47 -2.35 -0.67 -21.80
C GLU A 47 -3.14 0.31 -20.91
N TYR A 48 -4.43 0.21 -20.97
CA TYR A 48 -5.34 1.06 -20.19
C TYR A 48 -5.67 0.39 -18.85
N SER A 49 -5.04 0.84 -17.78
CA SER A 49 -5.31 0.35 -16.43
C SER A 49 -5.75 1.47 -15.49
N LEU A 50 -6.87 1.26 -14.81
CA LEU A 50 -7.42 2.16 -13.80
C LEU A 50 -6.88 1.79 -12.43
N GLY A 51 -6.19 2.72 -11.79
CA GLY A 51 -5.64 2.52 -10.44
C GLY A 51 -6.40 3.32 -9.38
N ASN A 52 -6.74 2.68 -8.27
CA ASN A 52 -7.32 3.34 -7.10
C ASN A 52 -6.49 3.05 -5.86
N ILE A 53 -6.33 4.06 -4.99
CA ILE A 53 -5.68 3.92 -3.70
C ILE A 53 -6.57 4.61 -2.66
N TYR A 54 -6.88 3.90 -1.58
CA TYR A 54 -7.55 4.42 -0.42
C TYR A 54 -6.69 4.22 0.82
N ASP A 55 -6.50 5.27 1.61
CA ASP A 55 -5.78 5.22 2.88
C ASP A 55 -6.62 5.96 3.93
N TYR A 56 -7.02 5.23 4.98
CA TYR A 56 -7.74 5.78 6.11
C TYR A 56 -6.93 5.53 7.38
N LYS A 57 -6.68 6.58 8.15
CA LYS A 57 -6.02 6.46 9.44
C LYS A 57 -6.73 7.28 10.50
N THR A 58 -6.94 6.70 11.66
CA THR A 58 -7.54 7.34 12.83
C THR A 58 -6.66 7.19 14.05
N TRP A 59 -6.72 8.14 14.95
CA TRP A 59 -5.95 8.18 16.18
C TRP A 59 -6.89 8.43 17.37
N TYR A 60 -6.55 7.82 18.48
CA TYR A 60 -7.28 7.94 19.72
C TYR A 60 -6.29 8.14 20.87
N LYS A 61 -6.47 9.21 21.63
CA LYS A 61 -5.73 9.44 22.86
C LYS A 61 -6.31 8.57 23.98
N LEU A 62 -5.45 7.78 24.60
CA LEU A 62 -5.77 6.95 25.75
C LEU A 62 -5.22 7.58 27.04
N PRO A 63 -5.63 7.11 28.25
CA PRO A 63 -5.03 7.53 29.52
C PRO A 63 -3.49 7.38 29.51
N ASN A 64 -2.80 8.12 30.39
CA ASN A 64 -1.35 8.11 30.53
C ASN A 64 -0.58 8.55 29.27
N ASN A 65 -1.16 9.45 28.48
CA ASN A 65 -0.58 9.97 27.23
C ASN A 65 -0.28 8.90 26.18
N MET A 66 -0.85 7.72 26.30
CA MET A 66 -0.80 6.72 25.23
C MET A 66 -1.61 7.20 24.03
N VAL A 67 -1.17 6.82 22.84
CA VAL A 67 -1.88 7.09 21.59
C VAL A 67 -1.98 5.80 20.83
N THR A 68 -3.21 5.40 20.49
CA THR A 68 -3.46 4.28 19.60
C THR A 68 -3.90 4.77 18.24
N SER A 69 -3.55 4.04 17.18
CA SER A 69 -4.00 4.35 15.84
C SER A 69 -4.35 3.11 15.05
N PHE A 70 -5.34 3.26 14.18
CA PHE A 70 -5.73 2.26 13.20
C PHE A 70 -5.53 2.82 11.80
N ASN A 71 -4.93 2.06 10.93
CA ASN A 71 -4.83 2.39 9.52
C ASN A 71 -5.41 1.27 8.67
N PHE A 72 -6.28 1.62 7.76
CA PHE A 72 -6.72 0.78 6.66
C PHE A 72 -6.16 1.32 5.35
N PHE A 73 -5.56 0.44 4.57
CA PHE A 73 -5.05 0.74 3.24
C PHE A 73 -5.66 -0.23 2.24
N GLY A 74 -6.16 0.29 1.14
CA GLY A 74 -6.65 -0.49 0.02
C GLY A 74 -6.09 0.03 -1.30
N ARG A 75 -5.73 -0.87 -2.21
CA ARG A 75 -5.35 -0.53 -3.57
C ARG A 75 -5.94 -1.51 -4.56
N THR A 76 -6.40 -0.99 -5.69
CA THR A 76 -6.84 -1.78 -6.83
C THR A 76 -6.21 -1.24 -8.10
N VAL A 77 -5.90 -2.14 -9.03
CA VAL A 77 -5.61 -1.82 -10.42
C VAL A 77 -6.36 -2.79 -11.29
N ASN A 78 -7.07 -2.26 -12.29
CA ASN A 78 -7.89 -3.07 -13.20
C ASN A 78 -7.62 -2.64 -14.64
N SER A 79 -7.47 -3.60 -15.54
CA SER A 79 -7.44 -3.33 -16.96
C SER A 79 -8.81 -2.86 -17.44
N LEU A 80 -8.82 -1.87 -18.33
CA LEU A 80 -10.04 -1.35 -18.98
C LEU A 80 -10.27 -1.96 -20.36
N THR A 81 -9.29 -2.67 -20.92
CA THR A 81 -9.33 -3.28 -22.25
C THR A 81 -9.53 -4.79 -22.22
N GLY A 82 -9.48 -5.39 -21.02
CA GLY A 82 -9.57 -6.85 -20.86
C GLY A 82 -8.24 -7.57 -21.01
N ASP A 83 -7.15 -6.84 -21.29
CA ASP A 83 -5.79 -7.37 -21.26
C ASP A 83 -5.29 -7.53 -19.83
N ASP A 84 -4.24 -8.32 -19.65
CA ASP A 84 -3.60 -8.47 -18.34
C ASP A 84 -2.92 -7.17 -17.89
N VAL A 85 -3.05 -6.83 -16.62
CA VAL A 85 -2.31 -5.70 -16.03
C VAL A 85 -0.81 -6.01 -16.06
N ARG A 86 -0.03 -5.15 -16.70
CA ARG A 86 1.44 -5.29 -16.76
C ARG A 86 2.05 -5.33 -15.36
N ILE A 87 3.08 -6.13 -15.19
CA ILE A 87 3.84 -6.25 -13.94
C ILE A 87 4.33 -4.89 -13.40
N THR A 88 4.62 -3.93 -14.28
CA THR A 88 5.02 -2.58 -13.93
C THR A 88 3.91 -1.74 -13.29
N ASN A 89 2.65 -2.07 -13.57
CA ASN A 89 1.46 -1.41 -13.02
C ASN A 89 0.91 -2.14 -11.79
N ARG A 90 1.32 -3.41 -11.57
CA ARG A 90 0.95 -4.16 -10.37
C ARG A 90 1.55 -3.55 -9.12
N PHE A 91 0.98 -3.92 -8.00
CA PHE A 91 1.39 -3.40 -6.72
C PHE A 91 2.36 -4.34 -5.99
N TRP A 92 3.22 -3.73 -5.21
CA TRP A 92 4.10 -4.37 -4.24
C TRP A 92 3.85 -3.74 -2.89
N LEU A 93 3.57 -4.56 -1.88
CA LEU A 93 3.25 -4.07 -0.56
C LEU A 93 4.49 -3.39 0.07
N PRO A 94 4.40 -2.10 0.43
CA PRO A 94 5.54 -1.42 1.06
C PRO A 94 5.74 -1.91 2.50
N SER A 95 6.98 -1.95 2.96
CA SER A 95 7.35 -2.36 4.32
C SER A 95 6.64 -1.56 5.43
N LYS A 96 6.21 -0.33 5.13
CA LYS A 96 5.42 0.49 6.06
C LYS A 96 4.03 -0.06 6.35
N LYS A 97 3.49 -0.88 5.45
CA LYS A 97 2.15 -1.49 5.59
C LYS A 97 2.20 -2.89 6.18
N LEU A 98 3.39 -3.51 6.22
CA LEU A 98 3.62 -4.78 6.89
C LEU A 98 5.05 -4.81 7.42
N LYS A 99 5.22 -4.39 8.66
CA LYS A 99 6.53 -4.32 9.33
C LYS A 99 7.07 -5.73 9.60
N GLY A 100 8.39 -5.88 9.57
CA GLY A 100 9.04 -7.16 9.80
C GLY A 100 9.11 -8.10 8.59
N PHE A 101 8.48 -7.75 7.48
CA PHE A 101 8.52 -8.52 6.24
C PHE A 101 9.38 -7.84 5.17
N LYS A 102 10.09 -8.66 4.41
CA LYS A 102 10.89 -8.16 3.29
C LYS A 102 9.97 -7.69 2.16
N THR A 103 10.21 -6.50 1.66
CA THR A 103 9.50 -5.96 0.50
C THR A 103 9.61 -6.90 -0.71
N ARG A 104 8.53 -7.07 -1.46
CA ARG A 104 8.41 -7.95 -2.62
C ARG A 104 8.45 -9.47 -2.32
N ASN A 105 8.34 -9.88 -1.07
CA ASN A 105 8.26 -11.29 -0.69
C ASN A 105 6.83 -11.68 -0.24
N ILE A 106 5.82 -10.97 -0.74
CA ILE A 106 4.41 -11.21 -0.44
C ILE A 106 3.63 -11.01 -1.72
N GLY A 107 2.67 -11.89 -1.95
CA GLY A 107 1.78 -11.85 -3.10
C GLY A 107 1.92 -13.08 -3.99
N PRO A 108 1.28 -13.05 -5.14
CA PRO A 108 1.33 -14.13 -6.11
C PRO A 108 2.76 -14.44 -6.58
N VAL A 109 3.03 -15.72 -6.77
CA VAL A 109 4.31 -16.25 -7.24
C VAL A 109 4.10 -16.97 -8.56
N ASP A 110 4.94 -16.67 -9.53
CA ASP A 110 4.98 -17.35 -10.82
C ASP A 110 6.41 -17.81 -11.07
N SER A 111 6.55 -19.11 -11.37
CA SER A 111 7.85 -19.75 -11.67
C SER A 111 8.93 -19.46 -10.62
N GLY A 112 8.53 -19.31 -9.36
CA GLY A 112 9.43 -19.02 -8.23
C GLY A 112 9.67 -17.53 -7.95
N ASP A 113 9.19 -16.64 -8.80
CA ASP A 113 9.34 -15.19 -8.65
C ASP A 113 8.03 -14.52 -8.18
N TYR A 114 8.12 -13.57 -7.28
CA TYR A 114 6.98 -12.75 -6.91
C TYR A 114 6.63 -11.79 -8.05
N VAL A 115 5.37 -11.78 -8.46
CA VAL A 115 4.91 -11.01 -9.63
C VAL A 115 4.05 -9.80 -9.29
N GLY A 116 3.91 -9.49 -7.99
CA GLY A 116 3.02 -8.44 -7.53
C GLY A 116 1.55 -8.83 -7.63
N GLY A 117 0.65 -7.91 -7.29
CA GLY A 117 -0.78 -8.15 -7.33
C GLY A 117 -1.57 -6.94 -7.79
N ASN A 118 -2.75 -7.19 -8.34
CA ASN A 118 -3.68 -6.15 -8.79
C ASN A 118 -4.44 -5.53 -7.61
N TYR A 119 -4.56 -6.27 -6.51
CA TYR A 119 -5.31 -5.87 -5.32
C TYR A 119 -4.43 -5.97 -4.08
N ALA A 120 -4.53 -4.98 -3.21
CA ALA A 120 -3.88 -4.99 -1.91
C ALA A 120 -4.79 -4.44 -0.84
N ALA A 121 -4.75 -5.07 0.33
CA ALA A 121 -5.37 -4.54 1.54
C ALA A 121 -4.40 -4.70 2.71
N ALA A 122 -4.35 -3.71 3.60
CA ALA A 122 -3.58 -3.80 4.82
C ALA A 122 -4.31 -3.14 5.97
N PHE A 123 -4.18 -3.75 7.16
CA PHE A 123 -4.59 -3.18 8.43
C PHE A 123 -3.37 -3.05 9.33
N ASN A 124 -3.22 -1.87 9.91
CA ASN A 124 -2.17 -1.60 10.87
C ASN A 124 -2.81 -1.07 12.16
N PHE A 125 -2.40 -1.62 13.26
CA PHE A 125 -2.70 -1.14 14.59
C PHE A 125 -1.40 -0.78 15.27
N ASP A 126 -1.31 0.42 15.80
CA ASP A 126 -0.15 0.90 16.54
C ASP A 126 -0.59 1.53 17.85
N THR A 127 0.13 1.26 18.94
CA THR A 127 -0.03 1.96 20.22
C THR A 127 1.33 2.44 20.72
N THR A 128 1.44 3.73 20.96
CA THR A 128 2.63 4.36 21.55
C THR A 128 2.49 4.38 23.06
N LEU A 129 3.51 3.94 23.79
CA LEU A 129 3.59 3.82 25.23
C LEU A 129 4.67 4.78 25.77
N PRO A 130 4.40 6.09 25.89
CA PRO A 130 5.44 7.08 26.16
C PRO A 130 6.04 7.02 27.56
N MET A 131 5.39 6.31 28.49
CA MET A 131 5.78 6.30 29.91
C MET A 131 6.69 5.14 30.34
N VAL A 132 7.01 4.20 29.42
CA VAL A 132 7.78 3.00 29.79
C VAL A 132 9.24 3.32 30.12
N PHE A 133 9.77 4.37 29.54
CA PHE A 133 11.14 4.83 29.77
C PHE A 133 11.19 6.30 30.18
N SER A 134 10.56 6.63 31.32
CA SER A 134 10.47 8.02 31.81
C SER A 134 11.83 8.67 32.12
N THR A 135 12.89 7.90 32.20
CA THR A 135 14.26 8.37 32.46
C THR A 135 15.08 8.59 31.20
N VAL A 136 14.59 8.18 30.03
CA VAL A 136 15.29 8.33 28.74
C VAL A 136 14.50 9.29 27.87
N GLU A 137 15.06 10.46 27.63
CA GLU A 137 14.45 11.44 26.73
C GLU A 137 14.42 10.91 25.28
N ASN A 138 13.32 11.19 24.59
CA ASN A 138 13.11 10.87 23.16
C ASN A 138 13.04 9.36 22.80
N VAL A 139 12.67 8.50 23.73
CA VAL A 139 12.44 7.08 23.46
C VAL A 139 10.99 6.71 23.77
N ASP A 140 10.23 6.38 22.72
CA ASP A 140 8.88 5.85 22.82
C ASP A 140 8.88 4.35 22.52
N LEU A 141 8.30 3.55 23.40
CA LEU A 141 7.98 2.15 23.10
C LEU A 141 6.71 2.10 22.27
N ARG A 142 6.72 1.33 21.19
CA ARG A 142 5.55 1.16 20.33
C ARG A 142 5.21 -0.32 20.17
N TYR A 143 3.98 -0.66 20.49
CA TYR A 143 3.37 -1.93 20.14
C TYR A 143 2.65 -1.79 18.81
N PHE A 144 2.82 -2.76 17.91
CA PHE A 144 2.12 -2.77 16.63
C PHE A 144 1.64 -4.17 16.26
N PHE A 145 0.56 -4.20 15.50
CA PHE A 145 0.03 -5.39 14.84
C PHE A 145 -0.31 -5.02 13.40
N ASP A 146 0.29 -5.72 12.44
CA ASP A 146 0.07 -5.51 11.02
C ASP A 146 -0.46 -6.80 10.39
N THR A 147 -1.45 -6.66 9.53
CA THR A 147 -1.89 -7.74 8.64
C THR A 147 -2.12 -7.18 7.24
N ALA A 148 -1.78 -7.94 6.22
CA ALA A 148 -1.95 -7.53 4.84
C ALA A 148 -2.20 -8.70 3.91
N ASN A 149 -2.85 -8.38 2.79
CA ASN A 149 -3.06 -9.28 1.68
C ASN A 149 -2.70 -8.57 0.37
N LEU A 150 -2.02 -9.29 -0.52
CA LEU A 150 -1.68 -8.85 -1.88
C LEU A 150 -2.03 -9.97 -2.84
N TRP A 151 -2.99 -9.74 -3.75
CA TRP A 151 -3.54 -10.80 -4.59
C TRP A 151 -3.97 -10.29 -5.96
N GLY A 152 -4.41 -11.24 -6.79
CA GLY A 152 -4.96 -11.02 -8.12
C GLY A 152 -3.86 -10.82 -9.17
N VAL A 153 -3.89 -11.70 -10.14
CA VAL A 153 -3.25 -11.59 -11.46
C VAL A 153 -4.27 -12.04 -12.48
N ASP A 154 -4.25 -11.47 -13.67
CA ASP A 154 -5.29 -11.69 -14.66
C ASP A 154 -5.01 -12.91 -15.52
N TYR A 155 -3.73 -13.29 -15.67
CA TYR A 155 -3.36 -14.46 -16.45
C TYR A 155 -3.45 -15.75 -15.64
N ALA A 156 -3.59 -16.85 -16.36
CA ALA A 156 -4.04 -18.12 -15.82
C ALA A 156 -2.92 -18.99 -15.24
N ASN A 157 -3.32 -19.80 -14.36
CA ASN A 157 -3.18 -21.25 -14.16
C ASN A 157 -1.90 -21.76 -13.51
N GLU A 158 -0.76 -21.10 -13.55
CA GLU A 158 0.47 -21.53 -12.90
C GLU A 158 0.85 -20.65 -11.70
N VAL A 159 0.06 -19.60 -11.44
CA VAL A 159 0.34 -18.64 -10.41
C VAL A 159 -0.12 -19.18 -9.04
N ASP A 160 0.83 -19.39 -8.16
CA ASP A 160 0.55 -19.72 -6.77
C ASP A 160 0.20 -18.46 -5.98
N GLN A 161 -1.02 -18.39 -5.47
CA GLN A 161 -1.50 -17.28 -4.64
C GLN A 161 -1.48 -17.59 -3.13
N SER A 162 -0.91 -18.71 -2.71
CA SER A 162 -0.84 -19.11 -1.29
C SER A 162 -0.08 -18.14 -0.39
N ASN A 163 0.86 -17.39 -0.96
CA ASN A 163 1.70 -16.42 -0.26
C ASN A 163 1.10 -15.01 -0.15
N THR A 164 -0.19 -14.84 -0.39
CA THR A 164 -0.82 -13.51 -0.44
C THR A 164 -1.12 -12.92 0.92
N ILE A 165 -1.49 -13.73 1.90
CA ILE A 165 -1.92 -13.30 3.24
C ILE A 165 -0.74 -13.38 4.23
N ARG A 166 -0.57 -12.32 5.01
CA ARG A 166 0.39 -12.23 6.13
C ARG A 166 -0.21 -11.40 7.28
#